data_60d66c0a3bf8dab6b8841e2d630d1f84
#
_entry.id   60d66c0a3bf8dab6b8841e2d630d1f84
#
_cell.length_a   1.000
_cell.length_b   1.000
_cell.length_c   1.000
_cell.angle_alpha   90.00
_cell.angle_beta   90.00
_cell.angle_gamma   90.00
#
_symmetry.space_group_name_H-M   'P 1'
#
loop_
_entity.id
_entity.type
_entity.pdbx_description
1 polymer ?
#
loop_
_entity_poly.entity_id
_entity_poly.type
_entity_poly.pdbx_seq_one_letter_code
_entity_poly.pdbx_strand_id
1 'polypeptide(L)'
;MSSRVRRFLIFIGVACFVLPLLIFTIFNDDLPTRQIPRSVPDANVTNYHSPIPPFIHQNYFFSGGESVRYRPSKYQMSWQTSHFAYSFYTDAAAITLLKQHLPEYLPTFLALPTPILRTDFFKYAVLYVHGGIYSDLDVDLIHPLPWPELQAYDANMLVGIEGDNTLTGLCRGLQFESWTIASVPRHPILKCAMNRVREATNHFITSWGPESDIEEIIMDWTGPGLWTDCVTEYIRKEETENLHRLAEPRQIKDVLVLPRKSLGSLDGEGIDEQVRGKHYFQGLWKKKGWFGRMMERFN
;
A
#
# COMPACT_ATOMS: atom_id res chain seq x y z
N MET A 1 -38.68 -5.06 -42.10
CA MET A 1 -37.27 -4.83 -41.81
C MET A 1 -36.45 -5.75 -42.69
N SER A 2 -35.60 -5.19 -43.56
CA SER A 2 -34.87 -5.92 -44.58
C SER A 2 -33.74 -6.78 -43.98
N SER A 3 -33.46 -7.92 -44.65
CA SER A 3 -32.41 -8.87 -44.24
C SER A 3 -31.01 -8.26 -44.06
N ARG A 4 -30.76 -7.09 -44.63
CA ARG A 4 -29.50 -6.33 -44.49
C ARG A 4 -29.32 -5.70 -43.11
N VAL A 5 -30.40 -5.28 -42.46
CA VAL A 5 -30.34 -4.68 -41.11
C VAL A 5 -30.05 -5.74 -40.05
N ARG A 6 -30.57 -6.96 -40.20
CA ARG A 6 -30.26 -8.08 -39.28
C ARG A 6 -28.80 -8.54 -39.34
N ARG A 7 -28.17 -8.51 -40.53
CA ARG A 7 -26.74 -8.88 -40.65
C ARG A 7 -25.83 -7.83 -40.07
N PHE A 8 -26.21 -6.53 -40.08
CA PHE A 8 -25.41 -5.47 -39.51
C PHE A 8 -25.45 -5.48 -37.97
N LEU A 9 -26.60 -5.79 -37.37
CA LEU A 9 -26.72 -5.91 -35.91
C LEU A 9 -26.01 -7.15 -35.35
N ILE A 10 -25.91 -8.25 -36.10
CA ILE A 10 -25.14 -9.44 -35.68
C ILE A 10 -23.64 -9.14 -35.74
N PHE A 11 -23.16 -8.37 -36.70
CA PHE A 11 -21.74 -7.96 -36.81
C PHE A 11 -21.31 -7.01 -35.70
N ILE A 12 -22.14 -6.09 -35.25
CA ILE A 12 -21.87 -5.18 -34.15
C ILE A 12 -21.87 -5.95 -32.81
N GLY A 13 -22.78 -6.91 -32.61
CA GLY A 13 -22.82 -7.75 -31.42
C GLY A 13 -21.59 -8.64 -31.26
N VAL A 14 -21.06 -9.19 -32.33
CA VAL A 14 -19.85 -10.03 -32.31
C VAL A 14 -18.59 -9.18 -32.11
N ALA A 15 -18.50 -7.98 -32.69
CA ALA A 15 -17.36 -7.09 -32.52
C ALA A 15 -17.23 -6.59 -31.06
N CYS A 16 -18.37 -6.38 -30.37
CA CYS A 16 -18.34 -5.93 -28.96
C CYS A 16 -17.91 -7.02 -27.96
N PHE A 17 -18.04 -8.31 -28.31
CA PHE A 17 -17.63 -9.42 -27.43
C PHE A 17 -16.27 -10.02 -27.78
N VAL A 18 -15.83 -9.94 -29.03
CA VAL A 18 -14.55 -10.50 -29.47
C VAL A 18 -13.40 -9.53 -29.30
N LEU A 19 -13.62 -8.21 -29.46
CA LEU A 19 -12.57 -7.21 -29.25
C LEU A 19 -12.01 -7.18 -27.80
N PRO A 20 -12.83 -7.24 -26.73
CA PRO A 20 -12.30 -7.35 -25.37
C PRO A 20 -11.53 -8.66 -25.14
N LEU A 21 -11.94 -9.78 -25.74
CA LEU A 21 -11.23 -11.05 -25.61
C LEU A 21 -9.90 -11.04 -26.38
N LEU A 22 -9.84 -10.43 -27.56
CA LEU A 22 -8.61 -10.29 -28.33
C LEU A 22 -7.61 -9.31 -27.67
N ILE A 23 -8.10 -8.24 -27.07
CA ILE A 23 -7.25 -7.34 -26.28
C ILE A 23 -6.71 -8.07 -25.05
N PHE A 24 -7.51 -8.94 -24.42
CA PHE A 24 -7.06 -9.73 -23.28
C PHE A 24 -6.01 -10.81 -23.64
N THR A 25 -6.03 -11.33 -24.87
CA THR A 25 -5.02 -12.29 -25.35
C THR A 25 -3.74 -11.63 -25.86
N ILE A 26 -3.79 -10.39 -26.38
CA ILE A 26 -2.60 -9.68 -26.89
C ILE A 26 -1.74 -9.10 -25.76
N PHE A 27 -2.32 -8.85 -24.57
CA PHE A 27 -1.56 -8.39 -23.41
C PHE A 27 -1.00 -9.51 -22.52
N ASN A 28 -1.13 -10.78 -22.92
CA ASN A 28 -0.66 -11.92 -22.11
C ASN A 28 0.71 -12.47 -22.54
N ASP A 29 1.32 -11.94 -23.60
CA ASP A 29 2.62 -12.42 -24.05
C ASP A 29 3.72 -11.39 -23.80
N ASP A 30 4.70 -11.80 -22.99
CA ASP A 30 6.07 -11.28 -22.92
C ASP A 30 6.35 -9.92 -22.26
N LEU A 31 5.79 -9.66 -21.07
CA LEU A 31 6.54 -8.85 -20.13
C LEU A 31 7.51 -9.76 -19.36
N PRO A 32 8.83 -9.56 -19.45
CA PRO A 32 9.76 -10.34 -18.66
C PRO A 32 9.44 -10.12 -17.19
N THR A 33 8.88 -11.16 -16.56
CA THR A 33 8.75 -11.27 -15.12
C THR A 33 10.15 -11.36 -14.53
N ARG A 34 10.86 -10.26 -14.51
CA ARG A 34 12.05 -10.13 -13.69
C ARG A 34 11.56 -10.02 -12.25
N GLN A 35 11.18 -11.17 -11.68
CA GLN A 35 11.11 -11.29 -10.24
C GLN A 35 12.50 -10.91 -9.73
N ILE A 36 12.57 -9.80 -9.03
CA ILE A 36 13.76 -9.52 -8.22
C ILE A 36 13.84 -10.69 -7.25
N PRO A 37 14.95 -11.45 -7.24
CA PRO A 37 15.04 -12.64 -6.42
C PRO A 37 14.67 -12.27 -4.98
N ARG A 38 13.83 -13.08 -4.33
CA ARG A 38 13.70 -13.02 -2.88
C ARG A 38 15.12 -13.13 -2.32
N SER A 39 15.62 -12.06 -1.74
CA SER A 39 16.81 -12.18 -0.92
C SER A 39 16.45 -13.18 0.20
N VAL A 40 17.23 -14.22 0.35
CA VAL A 40 17.10 -15.14 1.48
C VAL A 40 17.47 -14.32 2.72
N PRO A 41 16.71 -14.41 3.84
CA PRO A 41 17.09 -13.73 5.08
C PRO A 41 18.55 -14.06 5.43
N ASP A 42 19.31 -13.04 5.80
CA ASP A 42 20.71 -13.23 6.16
C ASP A 42 20.80 -14.16 7.41
N ALA A 43 21.83 -14.99 7.49
CA ALA A 43 22.04 -15.88 8.62
C ALA A 43 22.13 -15.16 9.99
N ASN A 44 22.28 -13.83 9.97
CA ASN A 44 22.28 -12.98 11.17
C ASN A 44 20.89 -12.77 11.82
N VAL A 45 19.81 -13.27 11.21
CA VAL A 45 18.44 -13.22 11.81
C VAL A 45 18.19 -14.40 12.77
N THR A 46 19.21 -15.14 13.15
CA THR A 46 19.11 -16.36 13.99
C THR A 46 18.48 -16.15 15.37
N ASN A 47 18.40 -14.92 15.87
CA ASN A 47 17.80 -14.56 17.16
C ASN A 47 16.53 -13.71 17.01
N TYR A 48 15.85 -13.75 15.88
CA TYR A 48 14.59 -13.03 15.66
C TYR A 48 13.42 -13.86 16.21
N HIS A 49 12.71 -13.34 17.21
CA HIS A 49 11.65 -14.04 17.94
C HIS A 49 10.25 -13.44 17.78
N SER A 50 10.04 -12.51 16.85
CA SER A 50 8.73 -11.95 16.60
C SER A 50 7.82 -12.92 15.82
N PRO A 51 6.49 -12.93 16.07
CA PRO A 51 5.55 -13.65 15.22
C PRO A 51 5.46 -13.07 13.80
N ILE A 52 5.81 -11.78 13.62
CA ILE A 52 5.82 -11.10 12.32
C ILE A 52 7.03 -11.60 11.51
N PRO A 53 6.83 -12.17 10.29
CA PRO A 53 7.92 -12.70 9.49
C PRO A 53 8.97 -11.65 9.10
N PRO A 54 10.26 -12.01 8.99
CA PRO A 54 11.34 -11.08 8.61
C PRO A 54 11.36 -10.83 7.09
N PHE A 55 10.27 -10.31 6.54
CA PHE A 55 10.12 -9.95 5.14
C PHE A 55 9.83 -8.46 4.98
N ILE A 56 10.36 -7.86 3.93
CA ILE A 56 10.08 -6.48 3.53
C ILE A 56 9.44 -6.49 2.15
N HIS A 57 8.38 -5.69 2.02
CA HIS A 57 7.64 -5.53 0.78
C HIS A 57 7.57 -4.06 0.40
N GLN A 58 7.96 -3.75 -0.83
CA GLN A 58 7.75 -2.45 -1.47
C GLN A 58 7.23 -2.67 -2.88
N ASN A 59 6.51 -1.70 -3.44
CA ASN A 59 6.00 -1.78 -4.80
C ASN A 59 6.10 -0.44 -5.53
N TYR A 60 6.10 -0.52 -6.86
CA TYR A 60 5.91 0.62 -7.72
C TYR A 60 5.03 0.23 -8.90
N PHE A 61 3.92 0.93 -9.05
CA PHE A 61 2.99 0.73 -10.16
C PHE A 61 3.04 1.89 -11.12
N PHE A 62 2.96 1.60 -12.41
CA PHE A 62 3.09 2.58 -13.47
C PHE A 62 1.73 3.11 -13.92
N SER A 63 1.67 4.40 -14.28
CA SER A 63 0.55 4.96 -15.02
C SER A 63 0.86 4.88 -16.51
N GLY A 64 -0.01 4.18 -17.28
CA GLY A 64 -0.06 4.31 -18.74
C GLY A 64 0.97 3.53 -19.56
N GLY A 65 1.43 2.38 -19.09
CA GLY A 65 2.19 1.43 -19.94
C GLY A 65 3.61 1.88 -20.33
N GLU A 66 4.11 2.98 -19.80
CA GLU A 66 5.49 3.38 -19.97
C GLU A 66 6.41 2.51 -19.12
N SER A 67 7.34 1.82 -19.77
CA SER A 67 8.48 1.19 -19.11
C SER A 67 9.47 2.27 -18.65
N VAL A 68 9.09 3.06 -17.66
CA VAL A 68 10.01 4.00 -17.04
C VAL A 68 11.12 3.18 -16.42
N ARG A 69 12.37 3.54 -16.70
CA ARG A 69 13.54 2.98 -16.02
C ARG A 69 13.47 3.40 -14.56
N TYR A 70 12.80 2.58 -13.75
CA TYR A 70 12.76 2.79 -12.32
C TYR A 70 14.18 2.77 -11.76
N ARG A 71 14.55 3.81 -11.04
CA ARG A 71 15.80 3.87 -10.29
C ARG A 71 15.46 3.85 -8.80
N PRO A 72 16.01 2.91 -8.03
CA PRO A 72 15.81 2.89 -6.58
C PRO A 72 16.17 4.24 -5.97
N SER A 73 15.30 4.79 -5.15
CA SER A 73 15.61 5.96 -4.33
C SER A 73 16.59 5.57 -3.21
N LYS A 74 17.28 6.56 -2.64
CA LYS A 74 18.13 6.33 -1.46
C LYS A 74 17.32 5.73 -0.28
N TYR A 75 16.05 6.09 -0.16
CA TYR A 75 15.16 5.60 0.88
C TYR A 75 14.82 4.12 0.69
N GLN A 76 14.58 3.69 -0.55
CA GLN A 76 14.38 2.28 -0.87
C GLN A 76 15.65 1.47 -0.55
N MET A 77 16.82 2.01 -0.80
CA MET A 77 18.09 1.30 -0.56
C MET A 77 18.29 0.99 0.92
N SER A 78 17.85 1.84 1.85
CA SER A 78 17.96 1.57 3.28
C SER A 78 17.19 0.31 3.70
N TRP A 79 16.03 0.04 3.09
CA TRP A 79 15.28 -1.20 3.30
C TRP A 79 15.91 -2.41 2.62
N GLN A 80 16.45 -2.24 1.41
CA GLN A 80 17.11 -3.33 0.67
C GLN A 80 18.36 -3.86 1.36
N THR A 81 19.07 -3.00 2.08
CA THR A 81 20.31 -3.36 2.79
C THR A 81 20.05 -3.87 4.21
N SER A 82 18.79 -3.96 4.62
CA SER A 82 18.43 -4.58 5.89
C SER A 82 18.67 -6.09 5.86
N HIS A 83 18.79 -6.73 7.04
CA HIS A 83 18.97 -8.19 7.16
C HIS A 83 17.70 -9.00 6.85
N PHE A 84 16.56 -8.34 6.64
CA PHE A 84 15.30 -9.01 6.30
C PHE A 84 15.23 -9.33 4.81
N ALA A 85 14.49 -10.38 4.45
CA ALA A 85 14.28 -10.74 3.05
C ALA A 85 13.46 -9.66 2.33
N TYR A 86 14.02 -9.08 1.28
CA TYR A 86 13.42 -7.97 0.54
C TYR A 86 12.71 -8.43 -0.74
N SER A 87 11.51 -7.92 -0.99
CA SER A 87 10.72 -8.16 -2.19
C SER A 87 10.18 -6.84 -2.76
N PHE A 88 10.38 -6.66 -4.07
CA PHE A 88 9.86 -5.51 -4.80
C PHE A 88 8.84 -5.96 -5.84
N TYR A 89 7.70 -5.28 -5.91
CA TYR A 89 6.58 -5.70 -6.75
C TYR A 89 6.27 -4.67 -7.84
N THR A 90 6.15 -5.16 -9.06
CA THR A 90 5.58 -4.46 -10.21
C THR A 90 4.10 -4.81 -10.36
N ASP A 91 3.38 -4.12 -11.27
CA ASP A 91 1.98 -4.47 -11.61
C ASP A 91 1.82 -5.96 -11.97
N ALA A 92 2.72 -6.50 -12.77
CA ALA A 92 2.68 -7.92 -13.18
C ALA A 92 2.87 -8.87 -11.97
N ALA A 93 3.81 -8.54 -11.06
CA ALA A 93 4.04 -9.34 -9.86
C ALA A 93 2.83 -9.27 -8.90
N ALA A 94 2.21 -8.10 -8.76
CA ALA A 94 1.02 -7.92 -7.94
C ALA A 94 -0.18 -8.71 -8.50
N ILE A 95 -0.41 -8.64 -9.81
CA ILE A 95 -1.46 -9.42 -10.49
C ILE A 95 -1.22 -10.93 -10.29
N THR A 96 0.02 -11.38 -10.41
CA THR A 96 0.39 -12.79 -10.20
C THR A 96 0.08 -13.23 -8.77
N LEU A 97 0.49 -12.44 -7.76
CA LEU A 97 0.19 -12.71 -6.36
C LEU A 97 -1.33 -12.81 -6.12
N LEU A 98 -2.08 -11.84 -6.63
CA LEU A 98 -3.54 -11.83 -6.46
C LEU A 98 -4.21 -13.01 -7.14
N LYS A 99 -3.80 -13.37 -8.37
CA LYS A 99 -4.32 -14.56 -9.08
C LYS A 99 -4.10 -15.84 -8.29
N GLN A 100 -2.94 -15.98 -7.65
CA GLN A 100 -2.55 -17.20 -6.95
C GLN A 100 -3.16 -17.32 -5.54
N HIS A 101 -3.28 -16.22 -4.82
CA HIS A 101 -3.60 -16.26 -3.40
C HIS A 101 -4.91 -15.57 -3.02
N LEU A 102 -5.40 -14.63 -3.83
CA LEU A 102 -6.56 -13.78 -3.55
C LEU A 102 -7.38 -13.52 -4.83
N PRO A 103 -7.76 -14.57 -5.60
CA PRO A 103 -8.42 -14.40 -6.89
C PRO A 103 -9.73 -13.60 -6.80
N GLU A 104 -10.41 -13.64 -5.66
CA GLU A 104 -11.65 -12.90 -5.41
C GLU A 104 -11.46 -11.39 -5.31
N TYR A 105 -10.23 -10.90 -5.10
CA TYR A 105 -9.90 -9.47 -5.05
C TYR A 105 -9.25 -8.96 -6.34
N LEU A 106 -8.87 -9.82 -7.25
CA LEU A 106 -8.26 -9.40 -8.52
C LEU A 106 -9.15 -8.44 -9.32
N PRO A 107 -10.47 -8.67 -9.45
CA PRO A 107 -11.34 -7.70 -10.12
C PRO A 107 -11.31 -6.32 -9.47
N THR A 108 -11.30 -6.25 -8.14
CA THR A 108 -11.18 -4.99 -7.40
C THR A 108 -9.88 -4.26 -7.74
N PHE A 109 -8.74 -4.95 -7.65
CA PHE A 109 -7.43 -4.38 -7.97
C PHE A 109 -7.36 -3.83 -9.40
N LEU A 110 -7.88 -4.57 -10.37
CA LEU A 110 -7.90 -4.16 -11.78
C LEU A 110 -8.85 -2.99 -12.05
N ALA A 111 -9.91 -2.82 -11.25
CA ALA A 111 -10.85 -1.72 -11.36
C ALA A 111 -10.31 -0.40 -10.77
N LEU A 112 -9.28 -0.45 -9.90
CA LEU A 112 -8.70 0.76 -9.32
C LEU A 112 -8.00 1.60 -10.40
N PRO A 113 -8.46 2.85 -10.66
CA PRO A 113 -8.09 3.60 -11.87
C PRO A 113 -6.69 4.20 -11.83
N THR A 114 -6.09 4.36 -10.66
CA THR A 114 -4.79 5.02 -10.52
C THR A 114 -3.76 4.16 -9.79
N PRO A 115 -2.45 4.37 -10.05
CA PRO A 115 -1.39 3.63 -9.37
C PRO A 115 -1.43 3.73 -7.85
N ILE A 116 -1.77 4.91 -7.31
CA ILE A 116 -1.80 5.11 -5.85
C ILE A 116 -2.88 4.24 -5.18
N LEU A 117 -4.09 4.17 -5.75
CA LEU A 117 -5.15 3.31 -5.24
C LEU A 117 -4.75 1.83 -5.27
N ARG A 118 -4.07 1.41 -6.35
CA ARG A 118 -3.53 0.05 -6.47
C ARG A 118 -2.42 -0.23 -5.47
N THR A 119 -1.53 0.76 -5.22
CA THR A 119 -0.47 0.67 -4.22
C THR A 119 -1.06 0.46 -2.82
N ASP A 120 -2.03 1.28 -2.43
CA ASP A 120 -2.69 1.16 -1.13
C ASP A 120 -3.40 -0.18 -0.95
N PHE A 121 -4.15 -0.63 -1.95
CA PHE A 121 -4.78 -1.95 -1.89
C PHE A 121 -3.74 -3.07 -1.78
N PHE A 122 -2.66 -2.97 -2.56
CA PHE A 122 -1.64 -4.02 -2.63
C PHE A 122 -0.87 -4.18 -1.32
N LYS A 123 -0.60 -3.09 -0.57
CA LYS A 123 0.04 -3.19 0.76
C LYS A 123 -0.75 -4.09 1.72
N TYR A 124 -2.08 -3.98 1.71
CA TYR A 124 -2.94 -4.84 2.53
C TYR A 124 -2.92 -6.29 2.03
N ALA A 125 -2.96 -6.48 0.71
CA ALA A 125 -2.98 -7.81 0.10
C ALA A 125 -1.67 -8.57 0.31
N VAL A 126 -0.51 -7.94 0.09
CA VAL A 126 0.79 -8.60 0.24
C VAL A 126 1.06 -8.99 1.70
N LEU A 127 0.72 -8.10 2.64
CA LEU A 127 0.83 -8.41 4.07
C LEU A 127 -0.16 -9.50 4.50
N TYR A 128 -1.38 -9.51 3.95
CA TYR A 128 -2.34 -10.58 4.23
C TYR A 128 -1.85 -11.95 3.77
N VAL A 129 -1.15 -12.02 2.62
CA VAL A 129 -0.64 -13.27 2.07
C VAL A 129 0.64 -13.73 2.78
N HIS A 130 1.59 -12.83 2.98
CA HIS A 130 2.95 -13.18 3.40
C HIS A 130 3.30 -12.74 4.83
N GLY A 131 2.57 -11.79 5.40
CA GLY A 131 3.03 -11.08 6.58
C GLY A 131 4.31 -10.28 6.30
N GLY A 132 4.99 -9.84 7.33
CA GLY A 132 6.22 -9.05 7.23
C GLY A 132 5.97 -7.56 7.37
N ILE A 133 6.83 -6.76 6.79
CA ILE A 133 6.77 -5.28 6.84
C ILE A 133 6.56 -4.76 5.42
N TYR A 134 5.52 -3.96 5.22
CA TYR A 134 5.38 -3.13 4.03
C TYR A 134 5.88 -1.72 4.35
N SER A 135 6.56 -1.08 3.40
CA SER A 135 6.93 0.33 3.52
C SER A 135 6.81 1.04 2.16
N ASP A 136 6.30 2.28 2.16
CA ASP A 136 6.25 3.12 0.97
C ASP A 136 7.69 3.52 0.54
N LEU A 137 7.86 3.87 -0.74
CA LEU A 137 9.18 4.13 -1.35
C LEU A 137 9.84 5.43 -0.90
N ASP A 138 9.09 6.33 -0.30
CA ASP A 138 9.56 7.59 0.25
C ASP A 138 9.69 7.59 1.78
N VAL A 139 9.71 6.40 2.37
CA VAL A 139 10.07 6.16 3.76
C VAL A 139 11.50 5.68 3.85
N ASP A 140 12.32 6.36 4.63
CA ASP A 140 13.69 5.97 4.94
C ASP A 140 13.73 5.12 6.22
N LEU A 141 14.46 4.03 6.20
CA LEU A 141 14.72 3.20 7.38
C LEU A 141 15.83 3.86 8.20
N ILE A 142 15.47 4.49 9.31
CA ILE A 142 16.42 5.25 10.14
C ILE A 142 17.22 4.31 11.05
N HIS A 143 16.54 3.45 11.78
CA HIS A 143 17.20 2.44 12.62
C HIS A 143 17.06 1.05 11.99
N PRO A 144 18.15 0.26 11.99
CA PRO A 144 18.15 -1.03 11.32
C PRO A 144 17.17 -2.01 11.96
N LEU A 145 16.68 -2.94 11.14
CA LEU A 145 15.87 -4.08 11.60
C LEU A 145 16.78 -5.16 12.23
N PRO A 146 16.27 -5.95 13.20
CA PRO A 146 14.91 -5.87 13.75
C PRO A 146 14.78 -4.75 14.79
N TRP A 147 13.65 -4.03 14.74
CA TRP A 147 13.36 -3.04 15.77
C TRP A 147 13.11 -3.71 17.13
N PRO A 148 13.51 -3.07 18.25
CA PRO A 148 13.29 -3.61 19.59
C PRO A 148 11.83 -3.99 19.85
N GLU A 149 10.88 -3.20 19.34
CA GLU A 149 9.44 -3.42 19.53
C GLU A 149 8.96 -4.72 18.90
N LEU A 150 9.54 -5.13 17.76
CA LEU A 150 9.19 -6.40 17.12
C LEU A 150 9.58 -7.63 17.95
N GLN A 151 10.50 -7.46 18.90
CA GLN A 151 11.00 -8.54 19.73
C GLN A 151 10.50 -8.47 21.18
N ALA A 152 10.21 -7.24 21.67
CA ALA A 152 9.80 -7.02 23.05
C ALA A 152 8.31 -7.29 23.29
N TYR A 153 7.50 -7.28 22.23
CA TYR A 153 6.05 -7.46 22.30
C TYR A 153 5.61 -8.69 21.52
N ASP A 154 4.70 -9.47 22.10
CA ASP A 154 4.03 -10.58 21.41
C ASP A 154 2.83 -10.02 20.60
N ALA A 155 3.15 -9.24 19.56
CA ALA A 155 2.18 -8.56 18.74
C ALA A 155 2.12 -9.16 17.34
N ASN A 156 0.90 -9.40 16.85
CA ASN A 156 0.65 -9.89 15.50
C ASN A 156 0.60 -8.77 14.47
N MET A 157 0.45 -7.52 14.90
CA MET A 157 0.48 -6.34 14.04
C MET A 157 1.14 -5.17 14.74
N LEU A 158 1.88 -4.37 13.96
CA LEU A 158 2.47 -3.11 14.39
C LEU A 158 1.97 -2.00 13.45
N VAL A 159 1.44 -0.92 14.05
CA VAL A 159 0.96 0.27 13.36
C VAL A 159 1.48 1.53 14.04
N GLY A 160 1.71 2.59 13.28
CA GLY A 160 2.08 3.89 13.82
C GLY A 160 0.91 4.86 13.84
N ILE A 161 0.95 5.84 14.74
CA ILE A 161 0.05 6.98 14.71
C ILE A 161 0.58 7.97 13.67
N GLU A 162 -0.23 8.38 12.70
CA GLU A 162 0.07 9.49 11.79
C GLU A 162 -0.10 10.82 12.51
N GLY A 163 -1.19 10.96 13.23
CA GLY A 163 -1.48 12.15 14.01
C GLY A 163 -2.80 12.05 14.76
N ASP A 164 -3.06 13.05 15.56
CA ASP A 164 -4.27 13.21 16.35
C ASP A 164 -4.86 14.62 16.17
N ASN A 165 -5.91 14.96 16.93
CA ASN A 165 -6.61 16.24 16.86
C ASN A 165 -5.71 17.49 16.99
N THR A 166 -4.43 17.32 17.30
CA THR A 166 -3.45 18.42 17.36
C THR A 166 -2.89 18.79 15.99
N LEU A 167 -3.09 17.94 14.97
CA LEU A 167 -2.64 18.17 13.60
C LEU A 167 -3.81 18.49 12.67
N THR A 168 -3.54 19.37 11.70
CA THR A 168 -4.48 19.70 10.61
C THR A 168 -4.28 18.77 9.42
N GLY A 169 -5.31 18.59 8.60
CA GLY A 169 -5.24 17.81 7.37
C GLY A 169 -5.47 16.30 7.55
N LEU A 170 -5.75 15.85 8.77
CA LEU A 170 -6.17 14.47 9.02
C LEU A 170 -7.66 14.31 8.69
N CYS A 171 -8.04 13.14 8.17
CA CYS A 171 -9.45 12.81 7.91
C CYS A 171 -10.12 12.09 9.10
N ARG A 172 -9.36 11.75 10.13
CA ARG A 172 -9.85 11.18 11.40
C ARG A 172 -9.23 11.92 12.58
N GLY A 173 -9.96 12.01 13.70
CA GLY A 173 -9.49 12.69 14.92
C GLY A 173 -8.23 12.05 15.53
N LEU A 174 -8.13 10.73 15.51
CA LEU A 174 -6.90 9.96 15.60
C LEU A 174 -6.73 9.23 14.28
N GLN A 175 -5.57 9.31 13.65
CA GLN A 175 -5.28 8.67 12.37
C GLN A 175 -4.04 7.79 12.47
N PHE A 176 -4.20 6.54 12.02
CA PHE A 176 -3.09 5.62 11.88
C PHE A 176 -2.48 5.79 10.50
N GLU A 177 -1.16 5.81 10.46
CA GLU A 177 -0.42 5.85 9.22
C GLU A 177 -0.55 4.54 8.43
N SER A 178 -0.43 4.62 7.11
CA SER A 178 -0.53 3.46 6.23
C SER A 178 0.72 3.25 5.37
N TRP A 179 1.76 4.05 5.56
CA TRP A 179 3.00 3.95 4.78
C TRP A 179 4.00 2.93 5.31
N THR A 180 3.89 2.50 6.58
CA THR A 180 4.70 1.41 7.13
C THR A 180 3.86 0.56 8.07
N ILE A 181 3.60 -0.67 7.68
CA ILE A 181 2.77 -1.62 8.45
C ILE A 181 3.55 -2.91 8.60
N ALA A 182 3.60 -3.48 9.82
CA ALA A 182 4.12 -4.82 10.02
C ALA A 182 3.02 -5.75 10.52
N SER A 183 2.95 -7.00 10.02
CA SER A 183 1.86 -7.93 10.36
C SER A 183 2.25 -9.39 10.16
N VAL A 184 1.61 -10.26 10.94
CA VAL A 184 1.52 -11.68 10.59
C VAL A 184 0.63 -11.87 9.36
N PRO A 185 0.75 -12.98 8.61
CA PRO A 185 -0.19 -13.30 7.54
C PRO A 185 -1.62 -13.43 8.07
N ARG A 186 -2.59 -13.08 7.23
CA ARG A 186 -4.04 -13.24 7.50
C ARG A 186 -4.60 -12.47 8.68
N HIS A 187 -3.95 -11.41 9.12
CA HIS A 187 -4.46 -10.58 10.20
C HIS A 187 -5.84 -9.99 9.84
N PRO A 188 -6.83 -9.98 10.77
CA PRO A 188 -8.20 -9.53 10.50
C PRO A 188 -8.32 -8.08 10.01
N ILE A 189 -7.48 -7.17 10.49
CA ILE A 189 -7.46 -5.76 10.07
C ILE A 189 -7.15 -5.65 8.57
N LEU A 190 -6.19 -6.44 8.04
CA LEU A 190 -5.88 -6.46 6.61
C LEU A 190 -7.05 -6.97 5.78
N LYS A 191 -7.77 -7.98 6.28
CA LYS A 191 -9.00 -8.48 5.64
C LYS A 191 -10.10 -7.43 5.63
N CYS A 192 -10.28 -6.69 6.75
CA CYS A 192 -11.18 -5.54 6.83
C CYS A 192 -10.83 -4.51 5.76
N ALA A 193 -9.57 -4.08 5.67
CA ALA A 193 -9.11 -3.09 4.70
C ALA A 193 -9.41 -3.52 3.26
N MET A 194 -9.05 -4.76 2.87
CA MET A 194 -9.34 -5.28 1.53
C MET A 194 -10.84 -5.33 1.21
N ASN A 195 -11.67 -5.73 2.16
CA ASN A 195 -13.13 -5.75 1.99
C ASN A 195 -13.69 -4.34 1.80
N ARG A 196 -13.29 -3.40 2.65
CA ARG A 196 -13.72 -1.99 2.54
C ARG A 196 -13.26 -1.36 1.23
N VAL A 197 -12.04 -1.62 0.78
CA VAL A 197 -11.60 -1.15 -0.54
C VAL A 197 -12.49 -1.72 -1.65
N ARG A 198 -12.86 -3.00 -1.59
CA ARG A 198 -13.77 -3.60 -2.58
C ARG A 198 -15.15 -2.92 -2.57
N GLU A 199 -15.71 -2.66 -1.40
CA GLU A 199 -16.99 -1.97 -1.25
C GLU A 199 -16.91 -0.52 -1.73
N ALA A 200 -15.88 0.21 -1.32
CA ALA A 200 -15.62 1.58 -1.77
C ALA A 200 -15.39 1.65 -3.30
N THR A 201 -14.70 0.66 -3.88
CA THR A 201 -14.51 0.57 -5.33
C THR A 201 -15.83 0.45 -6.07
N ASN A 202 -16.75 -0.38 -5.58
CA ASN A 202 -18.09 -0.51 -6.17
C ASN A 202 -18.88 0.80 -6.10
N HIS A 203 -18.65 1.60 -5.06
CA HIS A 203 -19.29 2.91 -4.91
C HIS A 203 -18.64 3.98 -5.79
N PHE A 204 -17.33 4.18 -5.69
CA PHE A 204 -16.63 5.28 -6.35
C PHE A 204 -16.42 5.06 -7.84
N ILE A 205 -16.28 3.83 -8.31
CA ILE A 205 -15.97 3.55 -9.73
C ILE A 205 -17.06 4.04 -10.67
N THR A 206 -18.31 4.07 -10.24
CA THR A 206 -19.45 4.54 -11.04
C THR A 206 -19.45 6.07 -11.24
N SER A 207 -18.88 6.82 -10.32
CA SER A 207 -18.74 8.28 -10.36
C SER A 207 -17.34 8.72 -10.85
N TRP A 208 -16.40 7.77 -11.03
CA TRP A 208 -15.05 8.08 -11.49
C TRP A 208 -15.05 8.50 -12.97
N GLY A 209 -14.40 9.62 -13.29
CA GLY A 209 -14.27 10.14 -14.64
C GLY A 209 -13.01 11.00 -14.81
N PRO A 210 -12.77 11.57 -16.02
CA PRO A 210 -11.60 12.39 -16.33
C PRO A 210 -11.42 13.61 -15.42
N GLU A 211 -12.53 14.14 -14.91
CA GLU A 211 -12.56 15.32 -14.02
C GLU A 211 -12.49 14.95 -12.53
N SER A 212 -12.42 13.66 -12.20
CA SER A 212 -12.37 13.23 -10.80
C SER A 212 -11.05 13.62 -10.14
N ASP A 213 -11.13 14.18 -8.93
CA ASP A 213 -9.95 14.47 -8.12
C ASP A 213 -9.68 13.36 -7.13
N ILE A 214 -8.55 12.68 -7.32
CA ILE A 214 -8.14 11.59 -6.44
C ILE A 214 -7.81 12.10 -5.03
N GLU A 215 -7.35 13.34 -4.88
CA GLU A 215 -6.97 13.89 -3.58
C GLU A 215 -8.16 14.02 -2.62
N GLU A 216 -9.38 14.20 -3.16
CA GLU A 216 -10.60 14.29 -2.36
C GLU A 216 -11.06 12.96 -1.79
N ILE A 217 -10.81 11.85 -2.49
CA ILE A 217 -11.43 10.56 -2.15
C ILE A 217 -10.46 9.46 -1.75
N ILE A 218 -9.15 9.62 -2.03
CA ILE A 218 -8.14 8.59 -1.75
C ILE A 218 -8.15 8.14 -0.28
N MET A 219 -8.34 9.09 0.65
CA MET A 219 -8.29 8.82 2.08
C MET A 219 -9.32 7.79 2.52
N ASP A 220 -10.53 7.86 1.94
CA ASP A 220 -11.66 6.99 2.27
C ASP A 220 -11.83 5.82 1.29
N TRP A 221 -11.19 5.87 0.10
CA TRP A 221 -11.24 4.77 -0.86
C TRP A 221 -10.23 3.67 -0.53
N THR A 222 -8.97 4.02 -0.33
CA THR A 222 -7.88 3.04 -0.10
C THR A 222 -6.89 3.45 0.97
N GLY A 223 -6.87 4.73 1.33
CA GLY A 223 -5.83 5.37 2.12
C GLY A 223 -6.02 5.29 3.63
N PRO A 224 -5.33 6.17 4.37
CA PRO A 224 -5.25 6.10 5.83
C PRO A 224 -6.57 6.31 6.56
N GLY A 225 -7.58 6.94 5.96
CA GLY A 225 -8.91 7.05 6.56
C GLY A 225 -9.60 5.68 6.68
N LEU A 226 -9.70 4.96 5.55
CA LEU A 226 -10.23 3.59 5.53
C LEU A 226 -9.42 2.65 6.44
N TRP A 227 -8.09 2.77 6.40
CA TRP A 227 -7.18 2.00 7.24
C TRP A 227 -7.44 2.25 8.72
N THR A 228 -7.52 3.53 9.13
CA THR A 228 -7.80 3.94 10.51
C THR A 228 -9.11 3.37 11.01
N ASP A 229 -10.15 3.37 10.18
CA ASP A 229 -11.45 2.80 10.57
C ASP A 229 -11.34 1.30 10.85
N CYS A 230 -10.57 0.54 10.05
CA CYS A 230 -10.35 -0.89 10.28
C CYS A 230 -9.54 -1.18 11.55
N VAL A 231 -8.50 -0.39 11.82
CA VAL A 231 -7.73 -0.53 13.06
C VAL A 231 -8.60 -0.20 14.26
N THR A 232 -9.32 0.93 14.22
CA THR A 232 -10.20 1.40 15.31
C THR A 232 -11.30 0.40 15.61
N GLU A 233 -11.93 -0.18 14.59
CA GLU A 233 -12.96 -1.22 14.79
C GLU A 233 -12.39 -2.45 15.50
N TYR A 234 -11.18 -2.88 15.10
CA TYR A 234 -10.54 -4.05 15.68
C TYR A 234 -10.13 -3.84 17.14
N ILE A 235 -9.43 -2.74 17.45
CA ILE A 235 -8.98 -2.46 18.82
C ILE A 235 -10.09 -1.92 19.72
N ARG A 236 -11.20 -1.45 19.17
CA ARG A 236 -12.37 -0.75 19.73
C ARG A 236 -12.12 0.74 19.92
N LYS A 237 -13.17 1.50 19.67
CA LYS A 237 -13.12 2.98 19.70
C LYS A 237 -12.72 3.53 21.08
N GLU A 238 -13.17 2.91 22.15
CA GLU A 238 -12.87 3.34 23.52
C GLU A 238 -11.38 3.30 23.83
N GLU A 239 -10.66 2.34 23.24
CA GLU A 239 -9.21 2.24 23.41
C GLU A 239 -8.45 3.30 22.60
N THR A 240 -9.02 3.81 21.49
CA THR A 240 -8.36 4.85 20.67
C THR A 240 -8.27 6.19 21.39
N GLU A 241 -9.22 6.49 22.27
CA GLU A 241 -9.18 7.74 23.06
C GLU A 241 -7.94 7.82 23.98
N ASN A 242 -7.41 6.66 24.39
CA ASN A 242 -6.22 6.57 25.22
C ASN A 242 -4.91 6.65 24.40
N LEU A 243 -4.99 6.75 23.07
CA LEU A 243 -3.82 6.81 22.18
C LEU A 243 -3.45 8.25 21.78
N HIS A 244 -4.29 9.22 22.09
CA HIS A 244 -3.95 10.62 21.87
C HIS A 244 -2.69 11.00 22.66
N ARG A 245 -1.71 11.62 21.99
CA ARG A 245 -0.40 11.99 22.57
C ARG A 245 0.38 10.80 23.13
N LEU A 246 0.23 9.63 22.52
CA LEU A 246 0.99 8.45 22.91
C LEU A 246 2.50 8.77 22.86
N ALA A 247 3.20 8.55 23.98
CA ALA A 247 4.64 8.79 24.10
C ALA A 247 5.47 7.52 23.98
N GLU A 248 4.92 6.37 24.37
CA GLU A 248 5.59 5.08 24.37
C GLU A 248 4.75 4.02 23.64
N PRO A 249 5.36 2.97 23.06
CA PRO A 249 4.63 1.89 22.41
C PRO A 249 3.55 1.28 23.33
N ARG A 250 2.37 1.02 22.81
CA ARG A 250 1.25 0.44 23.56
C ARG A 250 0.63 -0.72 22.82
N GLN A 251 0.61 -1.87 23.46
CA GLN A 251 -0.09 -3.05 22.93
C GLN A 251 -1.55 -3.06 23.37
N ILE A 252 -2.45 -3.22 22.40
CA ILE A 252 -3.91 -3.40 22.61
C ILE A 252 -4.29 -4.67 21.87
N LYS A 253 -4.77 -5.69 22.60
CA LYS A 253 -4.92 -7.06 22.08
C LYS A 253 -3.57 -7.52 21.50
N ASP A 254 -3.54 -7.89 20.22
CA ASP A 254 -2.35 -8.31 19.49
C ASP A 254 -1.83 -7.24 18.50
N VAL A 255 -2.27 -5.98 18.68
CA VAL A 255 -1.81 -4.82 17.90
C VAL A 255 -0.90 -3.95 18.76
N LEU A 256 0.32 -3.75 18.32
CA LEU A 256 1.26 -2.80 18.90
C LEU A 256 1.13 -1.47 18.19
N VAL A 257 0.75 -0.43 18.95
CA VAL A 257 0.64 0.94 18.45
C VAL A 257 1.90 1.71 18.82
N LEU A 258 2.56 2.27 17.83
CA LEU A 258 3.74 3.13 18.02
C LEU A 258 3.36 4.61 18.07
N PRO A 259 4.10 5.40 18.86
CA PRO A 259 3.99 6.86 18.87
C PRO A 259 4.18 7.46 17.47
N ARG A 260 3.58 8.62 17.21
CA ARG A 260 3.64 9.33 15.93
C ARG A 260 5.07 9.49 15.38
N LYS A 261 6.03 9.88 16.22
CA LYS A 261 7.40 10.11 15.77
C LYS A 261 8.15 8.83 15.37
N SER A 262 7.64 7.66 15.73
CA SER A 262 8.36 6.41 15.46
C SER A 262 8.45 6.09 13.96
N LEU A 263 7.41 6.38 13.19
CA LEU A 263 7.35 6.08 11.75
C LEU A 263 7.00 7.29 10.87
N GLY A 264 6.72 8.45 11.48
CA GLY A 264 6.25 9.63 10.78
C GLY A 264 6.91 10.93 11.27
N SER A 265 8.20 10.91 11.65
CA SER A 265 8.94 12.09 12.09
C SER A 265 8.72 13.28 11.15
N LEU A 266 8.25 14.40 11.69
CA LEU A 266 8.02 15.64 10.94
C LEU A 266 9.35 16.37 10.69
N ASP A 267 9.35 17.24 9.66
CA ASP A 267 10.50 18.12 9.42
C ASP A 267 10.73 19.04 10.63
N GLY A 268 11.98 19.09 11.09
CA GLY A 268 12.38 19.85 12.30
C GLY A 268 12.32 19.04 13.60
N GLU A 269 11.72 17.86 13.62
CA GLU A 269 11.85 16.93 14.75
C GLU A 269 13.21 16.22 14.68
N GLY A 270 13.90 16.16 15.81
CA GLY A 270 15.18 15.44 15.90
C GLY A 270 15.00 13.93 15.71
N ILE A 271 15.98 13.29 15.11
CA ILE A 271 16.07 11.84 15.07
C ILE A 271 16.63 11.37 16.41
N ASP A 272 15.86 10.61 17.14
CA ASP A 272 16.25 9.96 18.39
C ASP A 272 16.04 8.44 18.32
N GLU A 273 16.31 7.75 19.43
CA GLU A 273 16.23 6.30 19.52
C GLU A 273 14.81 5.72 19.28
N GLN A 274 13.76 6.52 19.30
CA GLN A 274 12.39 6.08 19.04
C GLN A 274 12.00 6.14 17.55
N VAL A 275 12.76 6.89 16.73
CA VAL A 275 12.48 7.03 15.29
C VAL A 275 12.94 5.77 14.57
N ARG A 276 12.00 4.99 14.00
CA ARG A 276 12.26 3.79 13.22
C ARG A 276 12.36 4.07 11.73
N GLY A 277 11.46 4.92 11.26
CA GLY A 277 11.40 5.36 9.87
C GLY A 277 11.02 6.82 9.75
N LYS A 278 11.43 7.46 8.65
CA LYS A 278 11.06 8.84 8.33
C LYS A 278 10.36 8.87 6.98
N HIS A 279 9.12 9.36 6.98
CA HIS A 279 8.35 9.57 5.76
C HIS A 279 8.62 10.97 5.20
N TYR A 280 8.95 11.05 3.90
CA TYR A 280 9.30 12.31 3.25
C TYR A 280 8.15 12.98 2.50
N PHE A 281 6.95 12.38 2.50
CA PHE A 281 5.72 12.95 1.91
C PHE A 281 5.94 13.48 0.48
N GLN A 282 6.69 12.77 -0.36
CA GLN A 282 7.03 13.23 -1.70
C GLN A 282 5.82 13.42 -2.61
N GLY A 283 4.70 12.76 -2.29
CA GLY A 283 3.43 12.93 -3.00
C GLY A 283 3.55 12.66 -4.50
N LEU A 284 4.33 11.67 -4.90
CA LEU A 284 4.61 11.32 -6.30
C LEU A 284 3.33 11.05 -7.11
N TRP A 285 2.23 10.73 -6.43
CA TRP A 285 0.91 10.48 -7.00
C TRP A 285 0.07 11.74 -7.20
N LYS A 286 0.41 12.86 -6.55
CA LYS A 286 -0.31 14.12 -6.69
C LYS A 286 -0.10 14.71 -8.07
N LYS A 287 -1.17 15.31 -8.64
CA LYS A 287 -1.05 16.06 -9.89
C LYS A 287 -0.05 17.20 -9.67
N LYS A 288 1.16 17.05 -10.17
CA LYS A 288 2.10 18.16 -10.16
C LYS A 288 1.55 19.27 -11.06
N GLY A 289 1.29 20.43 -10.47
CA GLY A 289 0.99 21.63 -11.22
C GLY A 289 2.10 21.93 -12.25
N TRP A 290 1.83 22.82 -13.22
CA TRP A 290 2.78 23.19 -14.27
C TRP A 290 4.20 23.50 -13.74
N PHE A 291 4.31 24.17 -12.59
CA PHE A 291 5.58 24.47 -11.91
C PHE A 291 6.33 23.22 -11.44
N GLY A 292 5.66 22.21 -10.89
CA GLY A 292 6.28 20.97 -10.44
C GLY A 292 6.90 20.18 -11.60
N ARG A 293 6.21 20.10 -12.75
CA ARG A 293 6.73 19.46 -13.98
C ARG A 293 7.92 20.21 -14.60
N MET A 294 8.00 21.53 -14.40
CA MET A 294 9.12 22.34 -14.89
C MET A 294 10.39 22.07 -14.07
N MET A 295 10.27 21.95 -12.75
CA MET A 295 11.43 21.70 -11.87
C MET A 295 12.05 20.30 -12.04
N GLU A 296 11.27 19.29 -12.43
CA GLU A 296 11.79 17.94 -12.74
C GLU A 296 12.68 17.89 -14.00
N ARG A 297 12.59 18.88 -14.89
CA ARG A 297 13.44 18.97 -16.08
C ARG A 297 14.82 19.55 -15.79
N PHE A 298 15.04 20.10 -14.60
CA PHE A 298 16.30 20.76 -14.21
C PHE A 298 17.05 20.01 -13.10
N ASN A 299 16.52 18.88 -12.60
CA ASN A 299 17.19 17.92 -11.72
C ASN A 299 17.43 16.59 -12.47
#